data_98aed0630aa749343370976ff3a13483
#
_entry.id   98aed0630aa749343370976ff3a13483
#
_cell.length_a   1.000
_cell.length_b   1.000
_cell.length_c   1.000
_cell.angle_alpha   90.00
_cell.angle_beta   90.00
_cell.angle_gamma   90.00
#
_symmetry.space_group_name_H-M   'P 1'
#
loop_
_entity.id
_entity.type
_entity.pdbx_description
1 polymer ?
#
loop_
_entity_poly.entity_id
_entity_poly.type
_entity_poly.pdbx_seq_one_letter_code
_entity_poly.pdbx_strand_id
1 'polypeptide(L)'
;DDDMMAMLPETLDSRMSWDAVQDEFGSTEVIFIAFGNKNQTIYSSKTFSLLWDLAKALENLDQVEKVSCLTTISRIDSENGFMEISDLQPVRDLSAKQIDKIKQYLKQNPTIKQRAVSASEEYFNIMVQPYEDIPHDVMRNVVVTIGDSVLPAEYEVHYGGTAYITGSVPTMIRNDITVLLRVGLFIMAIVLMVNLRNPFAVVMVFAVIIQSLIVMAGFMGWMVFVTGSERFYFTIINASMPIILLTIANSDGVHFVAKFF
;
A
#
# COMPACT_ATOMS: atom_id res chain seq x y z
N ASP A 1 0.28 12.01 7.06
CA ASP A 1 1.26 11.01 7.46
C ASP A 1 0.52 9.79 8.00
N ASP A 2 0.63 8.67 7.33
CA ASP A 2 -0.13 7.45 7.65
C ASP A 2 0.80 6.33 8.17
N ASP A 3 2.05 6.68 8.46
CA ASP A 3 2.98 5.78 9.14
C ASP A 3 2.51 5.58 10.59
N MET A 4 2.07 4.37 10.90
CA MET A 4 1.63 4.02 12.26
C MET A 4 2.76 4.12 13.28
N MET A 5 4.01 3.94 12.86
CA MET A 5 5.18 4.08 13.73
C MET A 5 5.49 5.54 14.05
N ALA A 6 5.27 6.46 13.10
CA ALA A 6 5.39 7.90 13.34
C ALA A 6 4.36 8.44 14.35
N MET A 7 3.27 7.71 14.59
CA MET A 7 2.28 8.06 15.62
C MET A 7 2.74 7.70 17.05
N LEU A 8 3.75 6.85 17.19
CA LEU A 8 4.29 6.49 18.50
C LEU A 8 5.32 7.53 18.95
N PRO A 9 5.39 7.86 20.26
CA PRO A 9 6.42 8.75 20.80
C PRO A 9 7.83 8.22 20.47
N GLU A 10 8.71 9.09 19.99
CA GLU A 10 10.11 8.74 19.68
C GLU A 10 10.88 8.19 20.87
N THR A 11 10.46 8.55 22.09
CA THR A 11 11.06 8.11 23.35
C THR A 11 10.58 6.75 23.84
N LEU A 12 9.70 6.09 23.08
CA LEU A 12 9.19 4.77 23.45
C LEU A 12 10.26 3.70 23.17
N ASP A 13 10.61 2.87 24.16
CA ASP A 13 11.65 1.84 24.02
C ASP A 13 11.45 0.91 22.82
N SER A 14 10.21 0.55 22.53
CA SER A 14 9.88 -0.28 21.36
C SER A 14 10.12 0.44 20.03
N ARG A 15 9.87 1.77 19.99
CA ARG A 15 10.17 2.59 18.82
C ARG A 15 11.68 2.73 18.61
N MET A 16 12.40 3.10 19.65
CA MET A 16 13.87 3.21 19.59
C MET A 16 14.54 1.89 19.15
N SER A 17 14.00 0.75 19.63
CA SER A 17 14.51 -0.57 19.22
C SER A 17 14.19 -0.89 17.75
N TRP A 18 13.01 -0.47 17.28
CA TRP A 18 12.60 -0.64 15.89
C TRP A 18 13.47 0.22 14.96
N ASP A 19 13.63 1.50 15.27
CA ASP A 19 14.45 2.44 14.51
C ASP A 19 15.90 1.93 14.42
N ALA A 20 16.47 1.43 15.52
CA ALA A 20 17.81 0.83 15.53
C ALA A 20 17.93 -0.43 14.66
N VAL A 21 16.88 -1.25 14.57
CA VAL A 21 16.85 -2.42 13.66
C VAL A 21 16.78 -1.98 12.19
N GLN A 22 16.02 -0.94 11.90
CA GLN A 22 15.94 -0.40 10.53
C GLN A 22 17.28 0.23 10.11
N ASP A 23 17.91 1.00 11.00
CA ASP A 23 19.24 1.62 10.75
C ASP A 23 20.33 0.55 10.47
N GLU A 24 20.26 -0.61 11.13
CA GLU A 24 21.27 -1.66 10.98
C GLU A 24 21.00 -2.60 9.79
N PHE A 25 19.74 -2.93 9.52
CA PHE A 25 19.33 -3.96 8.54
C PHE A 25 18.62 -3.40 7.30
N GLY A 26 18.42 -2.09 7.22
CA GLY A 26 17.61 -1.44 6.20
C GLY A 26 16.11 -1.59 6.45
N SER A 27 15.29 -1.03 5.57
CA SER A 27 13.84 -1.09 5.71
C SER A 27 13.33 -2.53 5.82
N THR A 28 12.59 -2.82 6.89
CA THR A 28 11.91 -4.10 7.09
C THR A 28 10.57 -4.15 6.36
N GLU A 29 10.17 -3.03 5.77
CA GLU A 29 8.94 -2.90 5.03
C GLU A 29 9.13 -3.24 3.57
N VAL A 30 8.41 -4.25 3.12
CA VAL A 30 8.59 -4.80 1.77
C VAL A 30 7.26 -4.84 1.02
N ILE A 31 7.37 -4.78 -0.31
CA ILE A 31 6.28 -5.09 -1.22
C ILE A 31 6.55 -6.43 -1.88
N PHE A 32 5.60 -7.34 -1.78
CA PHE A 32 5.61 -8.59 -2.53
C PHE A 32 4.77 -8.45 -3.79
N ILE A 33 5.32 -8.92 -4.90
CA ILE A 33 4.61 -9.04 -6.17
C ILE A 33 4.58 -10.53 -6.52
N ALA A 34 3.39 -11.09 -6.68
CA ALA A 34 3.21 -12.43 -7.20
C ALA A 34 2.56 -12.33 -8.57
N PHE A 35 3.18 -12.86 -9.61
CA PHE A 35 2.60 -12.85 -10.95
C PHE A 35 2.69 -14.23 -11.61
N GLY A 36 1.68 -14.55 -12.39
CA GLY A 36 1.57 -15.85 -13.04
C GLY A 36 0.20 -16.06 -13.63
N ASN A 37 -0.15 -17.30 -13.91
CA ASN A 37 -1.47 -17.68 -14.41
C ASN A 37 -1.96 -18.93 -13.68
N LYS A 38 -3.17 -18.86 -13.17
CA LYS A 38 -3.82 -20.00 -12.55
C LYS A 38 -3.91 -21.19 -13.52
N ASN A 39 -3.60 -22.38 -13.02
CA ASN A 39 -3.53 -23.63 -13.78
C ASN A 39 -2.48 -23.68 -14.90
N GLN A 40 -1.50 -22.78 -14.88
CA GLN A 40 -0.36 -22.79 -15.80
C GLN A 40 0.96 -22.83 -15.01
N THR A 41 1.93 -23.57 -15.52
CA THR A 41 3.25 -23.60 -14.90
C THR A 41 4.06 -22.35 -15.29
N ILE A 42 4.79 -21.79 -14.31
CA ILE A 42 5.72 -20.68 -14.54
C ILE A 42 6.95 -21.06 -15.35
N TYR A 43 7.26 -22.37 -15.51
CA TYR A 43 8.47 -22.85 -16.17
C TYR A 43 8.38 -22.73 -17.70
N SER A 44 8.20 -21.50 -18.21
CA SER A 44 8.24 -21.18 -19.62
C SER A 44 9.25 -20.06 -19.91
N SER A 45 9.88 -20.06 -21.09
CA SER A 45 10.82 -19.00 -21.48
C SER A 45 10.18 -17.62 -21.41
N LYS A 46 8.92 -17.50 -21.85
CA LYS A 46 8.16 -16.24 -21.80
C LYS A 46 7.99 -15.71 -20.38
N THR A 47 7.63 -16.56 -19.41
CA THR A 47 7.43 -16.14 -18.01
C THR A 47 8.73 -15.73 -17.36
N PHE A 48 9.85 -16.43 -17.68
CA PHE A 48 11.19 -16.03 -17.21
C PHE A 48 11.67 -14.72 -17.82
N SER A 49 11.37 -14.45 -19.11
CA SER A 49 11.70 -13.16 -19.73
C SER A 49 10.93 -12.02 -19.10
N LEU A 50 9.65 -12.23 -18.75
CA LEU A 50 8.84 -11.23 -18.02
C LEU A 50 9.36 -11.01 -16.61
N LEU A 51 9.77 -12.09 -15.91
CA LEU A 51 10.40 -11.97 -14.58
C LEU A 51 11.66 -11.10 -14.65
N TRP A 52 12.50 -11.33 -15.66
CA TRP A 52 13.71 -10.55 -15.90
C TRP A 52 13.39 -9.08 -16.15
N ASP A 53 12.47 -8.80 -17.09
CA ASP A 53 12.09 -7.45 -17.47
C ASP A 53 11.53 -6.69 -16.25
N LEU A 54 10.66 -7.33 -15.46
CA LEU A 54 10.08 -6.73 -14.27
C LEU A 54 11.13 -6.50 -13.18
N ALA A 55 12.01 -7.48 -12.92
CA ALA A 55 13.07 -7.33 -11.93
C ALA A 55 14.01 -6.17 -12.30
N LYS A 56 14.42 -6.07 -13.56
CA LYS A 56 15.30 -4.99 -14.04
C LYS A 56 14.60 -3.63 -14.03
N ALA A 57 13.31 -3.56 -14.34
CA ALA A 57 12.56 -2.33 -14.24
C ALA A 57 12.45 -1.84 -12.78
N LEU A 58 12.27 -2.77 -11.83
CA LEU A 58 12.21 -2.45 -10.40
C LEU A 58 13.58 -2.07 -9.82
N GLU A 59 14.67 -2.76 -10.21
CA GLU A 59 16.05 -2.43 -9.78
C GLU A 59 16.51 -1.05 -10.25
N ASN A 60 15.98 -0.54 -11.36
CA ASN A 60 16.33 0.77 -11.90
C ASN A 60 15.55 1.93 -11.27
N LEU A 61 14.70 1.69 -10.29
CA LEU A 61 13.96 2.72 -9.58
C LEU A 61 14.83 3.33 -8.47
N ASP A 62 14.89 4.66 -8.42
CA ASP A 62 15.63 5.40 -7.39
C ASP A 62 15.07 5.17 -5.97
N GLN A 63 13.82 4.71 -5.87
CA GLN A 63 13.12 4.45 -4.62
C GLN A 63 13.38 3.05 -4.05
N VAL A 64 14.02 2.15 -4.84
CA VAL A 64 14.22 0.75 -4.49
C VAL A 64 15.64 0.52 -4.02
N GLU A 65 15.78 0.03 -2.80
CA GLU A 65 17.06 -0.39 -2.25
C GLU A 65 17.48 -1.75 -2.79
N LYS A 66 16.52 -2.71 -2.82
CA LYS A 66 16.82 -4.08 -3.19
C LYS A 66 15.61 -4.79 -3.80
N VAL A 67 15.88 -5.55 -4.86
CA VAL A 67 14.93 -6.51 -5.43
C VAL A 67 15.42 -7.92 -5.19
N SER A 68 14.59 -8.77 -4.59
CA SER A 68 14.88 -10.17 -4.34
C SER A 68 13.88 -11.06 -5.07
N CYS A 69 14.34 -11.77 -6.07
CA CYS A 69 13.55 -12.70 -6.87
C CYS A 69 14.47 -13.77 -7.47
N LEU A 70 13.92 -14.66 -8.27
CA LEU A 70 14.72 -15.74 -8.85
C LEU A 70 15.88 -15.24 -9.72
N THR A 71 15.75 -14.09 -10.37
CA THR A 71 16.79 -13.50 -11.23
C THR A 71 17.94 -12.88 -10.44
N THR A 72 17.69 -12.49 -9.19
CA THR A 72 18.70 -11.85 -8.32
C THR A 72 19.33 -12.82 -7.32
N ILE A 73 18.84 -14.06 -7.29
CA ILE A 73 19.41 -15.10 -6.43
C ILE A 73 20.63 -15.71 -7.13
N SER A 74 21.78 -15.60 -6.46
CA SER A 74 23.00 -16.28 -6.89
C SER A 74 23.07 -17.69 -6.32
N ARG A 75 23.51 -18.65 -7.12
CA ARG A 75 23.85 -19.99 -6.67
C ARG A 75 25.34 -20.07 -6.42
N ILE A 76 25.71 -20.88 -5.45
CA ILE A 76 27.09 -21.20 -5.14
C ILE A 76 27.31 -22.64 -5.56
N ASP A 77 28.07 -22.84 -6.63
CA ASP A 77 28.46 -24.15 -7.08
C ASP A 77 29.90 -24.42 -6.66
N SER A 78 30.22 -25.69 -6.36
CA SER A 78 31.57 -26.13 -6.09
C SER A 78 31.96 -27.14 -7.17
N GLU A 79 32.63 -26.67 -8.21
CA GLU A 79 33.26 -27.56 -9.22
C GLU A 79 34.78 -27.53 -9.08
N ASN A 80 35.40 -28.69 -9.04
CA ASN A 80 36.88 -28.88 -9.04
C ASN A 80 37.62 -28.13 -7.90
N GLY A 81 36.96 -27.93 -6.74
CA GLY A 81 37.59 -27.27 -5.59
C GLY A 81 37.55 -25.73 -5.67
N PHE A 82 36.95 -25.18 -6.68
CA PHE A 82 36.67 -23.73 -6.80
C PHE A 82 35.19 -23.45 -6.51
N MET A 83 34.96 -22.35 -5.81
CA MET A 83 33.63 -21.83 -5.55
C MET A 83 33.25 -20.91 -6.71
N GLU A 84 32.24 -21.28 -7.50
CA GLU A 84 31.69 -20.44 -8.56
C GLU A 84 30.37 -19.85 -8.09
N ILE A 85 30.29 -18.52 -8.11
CA ILE A 85 29.06 -17.78 -7.82
C ILE A 85 28.47 -17.34 -9.15
N SER A 86 27.28 -17.83 -9.47
CA SER A 86 26.57 -17.45 -10.69
C SER A 86 25.08 -17.22 -10.39
N ASP A 87 24.48 -16.29 -11.11
CA ASP A 87 23.04 -16.05 -10.98
C ASP A 87 22.25 -17.23 -11.50
N LEU A 88 21.11 -17.52 -10.87
CA LEU A 88 20.22 -18.58 -11.31
C LEU A 88 19.65 -18.29 -12.71
N GLN A 89 19.39 -17.02 -12.98
CA GLN A 89 18.99 -16.54 -14.31
C GLN A 89 20.00 -15.50 -14.80
N PRO A 90 21.07 -15.91 -15.51
CA PRO A 90 22.11 -14.98 -15.95
C PRO A 90 21.74 -14.16 -17.19
N VAL A 91 20.71 -14.56 -17.93
CA VAL A 91 20.26 -13.92 -19.17
C VAL A 91 18.73 -13.85 -19.23
N ARG A 92 18.23 -12.90 -20.01
CA ARG A 92 16.78 -12.67 -20.18
C ARG A 92 16.05 -13.90 -20.75
N ASP A 93 16.55 -14.42 -21.85
CA ASP A 93 15.88 -15.49 -22.57
C ASP A 93 16.57 -16.84 -22.30
N LEU A 94 15.89 -17.69 -21.56
CA LEU A 94 16.37 -19.00 -21.16
C LEU A 94 15.97 -20.09 -22.16
N SER A 95 16.89 -20.99 -22.45
CA SER A 95 16.60 -22.24 -23.15
C SER A 95 15.86 -23.24 -22.25
N ALA A 96 15.13 -24.19 -22.83
CA ALA A 96 14.44 -25.23 -22.08
C ALA A 96 15.38 -26.00 -21.12
N LYS A 97 16.63 -26.28 -21.54
CA LYS A 97 17.63 -26.95 -20.70
C LYS A 97 18.04 -26.13 -19.48
N GLN A 98 18.10 -24.81 -19.62
CA GLN A 98 18.43 -23.92 -18.48
C GLN A 98 17.26 -23.86 -17.50
N ILE A 99 16.03 -23.77 -18.01
CA ILE A 99 14.81 -23.83 -17.18
C ILE A 99 14.72 -25.13 -16.38
N ASP A 100 15.00 -26.27 -17.01
CA ASP A 100 15.03 -27.56 -16.32
C ASP A 100 16.10 -27.63 -15.23
N LYS A 101 17.30 -27.05 -15.46
CA LYS A 101 18.36 -26.94 -14.43
C LYS A 101 17.88 -26.08 -13.25
N ILE A 102 17.25 -24.93 -13.51
CA ILE A 102 16.67 -24.07 -12.46
C ILE A 102 15.63 -24.84 -11.67
N LYS A 103 14.72 -25.55 -12.34
CA LYS A 103 13.69 -26.36 -11.69
C LYS A 103 14.28 -27.45 -10.80
N GLN A 104 15.34 -28.12 -11.23
CA GLN A 104 16.06 -29.12 -10.42
C GLN A 104 16.73 -28.47 -9.21
N TYR A 105 17.39 -27.33 -9.40
CA TYR A 105 18.02 -26.58 -8.31
C TYR A 105 16.99 -26.16 -7.24
N LEU A 106 15.84 -25.65 -7.64
CA LEU A 106 14.77 -25.28 -6.73
C LEU A 106 14.19 -26.48 -5.96
N LYS A 107 14.12 -27.67 -6.56
CA LYS A 107 13.75 -28.90 -5.86
C LYS A 107 14.74 -29.30 -4.77
N GLN A 108 16.05 -29.06 -5.01
CA GLN A 108 17.11 -29.35 -4.04
C GLN A 108 17.23 -28.30 -2.95
N ASN A 109 16.70 -27.08 -3.20
CA ASN A 109 16.77 -25.93 -2.30
C ASN A 109 15.37 -25.42 -1.91
N PRO A 110 14.64 -26.11 -1.03
CA PRO A 110 13.25 -25.81 -0.72
C PRO A 110 13.05 -24.40 -0.11
N THR A 111 14.03 -23.89 0.63
CA THR A 111 13.98 -22.54 1.20
C THR A 111 13.97 -21.45 0.13
N ILE A 112 14.79 -21.61 -0.91
CA ILE A 112 14.84 -20.70 -2.06
C ILE A 112 13.55 -20.83 -2.86
N LYS A 113 13.09 -22.06 -3.09
CA LYS A 113 11.82 -22.32 -3.78
C LYS A 113 10.66 -21.60 -3.12
N GLN A 114 10.50 -21.72 -1.80
CA GLN A 114 9.40 -21.11 -1.05
C GLN A 114 9.41 -19.57 -1.11
N ARG A 115 10.57 -18.95 -1.26
CA ARG A 115 10.69 -17.48 -1.38
C ARG A 115 10.38 -16.99 -2.78
N ALA A 116 10.84 -17.71 -3.82
CA ALA A 116 10.79 -17.24 -5.19
C ALA A 116 9.58 -17.75 -6.00
N VAL A 117 8.93 -18.83 -5.54
CA VAL A 117 7.88 -19.53 -6.29
C VAL A 117 6.74 -19.94 -5.37
N SER A 118 5.51 -19.82 -5.84
CA SER A 118 4.34 -20.30 -5.11
C SER A 118 4.34 -21.83 -4.93
N ALA A 119 3.63 -22.31 -3.92
CA ALA A 119 3.53 -23.75 -3.66
C ALA A 119 2.93 -24.55 -4.83
N SER A 120 2.01 -23.93 -5.59
CA SER A 120 1.41 -24.51 -6.80
C SER A 120 2.28 -24.44 -8.04
N GLU A 121 3.44 -23.75 -7.98
CA GLU A 121 4.32 -23.48 -9.13
C GLU A 121 3.62 -22.71 -10.28
N GLU A 122 2.63 -21.88 -9.93
CA GLU A 122 1.84 -21.08 -10.87
C GLU A 122 2.26 -19.60 -10.87
N TYR A 123 2.90 -19.12 -9.78
CA TYR A 123 3.30 -17.72 -9.60
C TYR A 123 4.77 -17.60 -9.21
N PHE A 124 5.44 -16.60 -9.78
CA PHE A 124 6.72 -16.12 -9.28
C PHE A 124 6.48 -15.08 -8.19
N ASN A 125 7.35 -15.08 -7.17
CA ASN A 125 7.37 -14.08 -6.13
C ASN A 125 8.57 -13.15 -6.30
N ILE A 126 8.32 -11.85 -6.22
CA ILE A 126 9.33 -10.80 -6.19
C ILE A 126 9.14 -10.03 -4.89
N MET A 127 10.20 -9.82 -4.16
CA MET A 127 10.22 -8.98 -2.97
C MET A 127 10.98 -7.69 -3.31
N VAL A 128 10.33 -6.57 -3.11
CA VAL A 128 10.86 -5.23 -3.35
C VAL A 128 11.02 -4.53 -2.00
N GLN A 129 12.24 -4.16 -1.66
CA GLN A 129 12.58 -3.42 -0.45
C GLN A 129 12.84 -1.96 -0.85
N PRO A 130 12.06 -1.00 -0.33
CA PRO A 130 12.30 0.41 -0.56
C PRO A 130 13.43 0.94 0.32
N TYR A 131 13.99 2.11 -0.03
CA TYR A 131 14.73 2.90 0.93
C TYR A 131 13.83 3.39 2.05
N GLU A 132 14.38 3.60 3.24
CA GLU A 132 13.66 3.96 4.46
C GLU A 132 12.87 5.27 4.35
N ASP A 133 13.41 6.25 3.65
CA ASP A 133 12.82 7.59 3.51
C ASP A 133 11.66 7.67 2.49
N ILE A 134 11.32 6.58 1.84
CA ILE A 134 10.31 6.60 0.77
C ILE A 134 8.91 6.38 1.34
N PRO A 135 7.97 7.34 1.16
CA PRO A 135 6.58 7.16 1.59
C PRO A 135 5.93 5.94 0.93
N HIS A 136 5.21 5.16 1.73
CA HIS A 136 4.62 3.89 1.30
C HIS A 136 3.62 4.03 0.15
N ASP A 137 2.84 5.12 0.11
CA ASP A 137 1.89 5.41 -0.97
C ASP A 137 2.62 5.70 -2.29
N VAL A 138 3.74 6.40 -2.24
CA VAL A 138 4.61 6.65 -3.40
C VAL A 138 5.19 5.33 -3.89
N MET A 139 5.79 4.55 -2.99
CA MET A 139 6.39 3.26 -3.33
C MET A 139 5.37 2.29 -3.93
N ARG A 140 4.19 2.16 -3.29
CA ARG A 140 3.09 1.36 -3.80
C ARG A 140 2.69 1.76 -5.22
N ASN A 141 2.49 3.07 -5.46
CA ASN A 141 2.04 3.57 -6.76
C ASN A 141 3.09 3.31 -7.85
N VAL A 142 4.36 3.50 -7.55
CA VAL A 142 5.46 3.25 -8.50
C VAL A 142 5.53 1.75 -8.83
N VAL A 143 5.51 0.88 -7.82
CA VAL A 143 5.58 -0.59 -8.02
C VAL A 143 4.39 -1.11 -8.82
N VAL A 144 3.16 -0.66 -8.52
CA VAL A 144 1.96 -1.05 -9.28
C VAL A 144 2.05 -0.55 -10.73
N THR A 145 2.46 0.70 -10.94
CA THR A 145 2.60 1.26 -12.29
C THR A 145 3.60 0.49 -13.13
N ILE A 146 4.74 0.10 -12.55
CA ILE A 146 5.74 -0.73 -13.23
C ILE A 146 5.18 -2.13 -13.53
N GLY A 147 4.55 -2.77 -12.55
CA GLY A 147 3.92 -4.07 -12.74
C GLY A 147 2.91 -4.07 -13.90
N ASP A 148 2.02 -3.09 -13.92
CA ASP A 148 1.00 -2.94 -14.96
C ASP A 148 1.59 -2.58 -16.33
N SER A 149 2.76 -1.91 -16.38
CA SER A 149 3.42 -1.55 -17.63
C SER A 149 4.22 -2.68 -18.26
N VAL A 150 4.82 -3.55 -17.44
CA VAL A 150 5.70 -4.63 -17.89
C VAL A 150 4.95 -5.92 -18.12
N LEU A 151 3.96 -6.22 -17.25
CA LEU A 151 3.24 -7.48 -17.32
C LEU A 151 2.02 -7.37 -18.27
N PRO A 152 1.87 -8.28 -19.24
CA PRO A 152 0.70 -8.33 -20.09
C PRO A 152 -0.57 -8.63 -19.28
N ALA A 153 -1.71 -8.07 -19.69
CA ALA A 153 -3.02 -8.23 -19.03
C ALA A 153 -3.53 -9.69 -18.93
N GLU A 154 -2.89 -10.61 -19.62
CA GLU A 154 -3.18 -12.04 -19.53
C GLU A 154 -2.61 -12.70 -18.27
N TYR A 155 -1.67 -12.03 -17.57
CA TYR A 155 -1.11 -12.51 -16.31
C TYR A 155 -1.85 -11.93 -15.12
N GLU A 156 -2.15 -12.79 -14.16
CA GLU A 156 -2.67 -12.37 -12.87
C GLU A 156 -1.53 -11.80 -12.03
N VAL A 157 -1.74 -10.63 -11.45
CA VAL A 157 -0.76 -9.95 -10.60
C VAL A 157 -1.38 -9.68 -9.23
N HIS A 158 -0.69 -10.11 -8.19
CA HIS A 158 -1.10 -9.89 -6.81
C HIS A 158 -0.01 -9.13 -6.07
N TYR A 159 -0.43 -8.10 -5.35
CA TYR A 159 0.47 -7.28 -4.54
C TYR A 159 0.17 -7.51 -3.05
N GLY A 160 1.21 -7.48 -2.22
CA GLY A 160 1.09 -7.66 -0.77
C GLY A 160 2.31 -7.09 -0.05
N GLY A 161 2.37 -7.33 1.25
CA GLY A 161 3.43 -6.83 2.12
C GLY A 161 3.03 -5.58 2.90
N THR A 162 3.81 -5.27 3.94
CA THR A 162 3.51 -4.15 4.85
C THR A 162 3.48 -2.82 4.14
N ALA A 163 4.50 -2.49 3.34
CA ALA A 163 4.56 -1.24 2.60
C ALA A 163 3.42 -1.10 1.57
N TYR A 164 2.98 -2.19 0.93
CA TYR A 164 1.83 -2.15 0.02
C TYR A 164 0.51 -1.87 0.75
N ILE A 165 0.28 -2.55 1.88
CA ILE A 165 -0.95 -2.38 2.68
C ILE A 165 -0.98 -0.97 3.26
N THR A 166 0.10 -0.54 3.92
CA THR A 166 0.21 0.81 4.51
C THR A 166 0.05 1.89 3.44
N GLY A 167 0.68 1.75 2.28
CA GLY A 167 0.52 2.69 1.17
C GLY A 167 -0.87 2.68 0.52
N SER A 168 -1.71 1.66 0.76
CA SER A 168 -3.09 1.59 0.26
C SER A 168 -4.10 2.24 1.21
N VAL A 169 -3.78 2.29 2.49
CA VAL A 169 -4.68 2.78 3.55
C VAL A 169 -5.17 4.21 3.30
N PRO A 170 -4.33 5.20 2.94
CA PRO A 170 -4.79 6.57 2.71
C PRO A 170 -5.87 6.67 1.64
N THR A 171 -5.67 5.96 0.54
CA THR A 171 -6.64 5.94 -0.57
C THR A 171 -7.94 5.27 -0.19
N MET A 172 -7.88 4.15 0.55
CA MET A 172 -9.07 3.44 1.04
C MET A 172 -9.86 4.31 2.01
N ILE A 173 -9.21 4.92 3.00
CA ILE A 173 -9.86 5.79 3.98
C ILE A 173 -10.51 6.99 3.30
N ARG A 174 -9.82 7.65 2.36
CA ARG A 174 -10.39 8.78 1.62
C ARG A 174 -11.66 8.39 0.86
N ASN A 175 -11.66 7.23 0.21
CA ASN A 175 -12.83 6.73 -0.50
C ASN A 175 -13.97 6.40 0.46
N ASP A 176 -13.69 5.71 1.55
CA ASP A 176 -14.69 5.32 2.55
C ASP A 176 -15.31 6.55 3.20
N ILE A 177 -14.50 7.52 3.63
CA ILE A 177 -15.02 8.78 4.19
C ILE A 177 -15.93 9.50 3.17
N THR A 178 -15.49 9.57 1.91
CA THR A 178 -16.26 10.24 0.86
C THR A 178 -17.62 9.55 0.63
N VAL A 179 -17.64 8.23 0.57
CA VAL A 179 -18.87 7.44 0.40
C VAL A 179 -19.77 7.58 1.64
N LEU A 180 -19.22 7.39 2.84
CA LEU A 180 -19.96 7.49 4.10
C LEU A 180 -20.55 8.89 4.31
N LEU A 181 -19.82 9.96 4.02
CA LEU A 181 -20.31 11.31 4.09
C LEU A 181 -21.48 11.54 3.11
N ARG A 182 -21.36 11.11 1.85
CA ARG A 182 -22.42 11.27 0.85
C ARG A 182 -23.68 10.52 1.25
N VAL A 183 -23.53 9.24 1.62
CA VAL A 183 -24.67 8.41 2.03
C VAL A 183 -25.28 8.92 3.33
N GLY A 184 -24.45 9.29 4.31
CA GLY A 184 -24.90 9.85 5.58
C GLY A 184 -25.66 11.16 5.40
N LEU A 185 -25.16 12.09 4.58
CA LEU A 185 -25.84 13.35 4.25
C LEU A 185 -27.16 13.09 3.52
N PHE A 186 -27.21 12.12 2.61
CA PHE A 186 -28.44 11.78 1.89
C PHE A 186 -29.51 11.20 2.81
N ILE A 187 -29.18 10.24 3.66
CA ILE A 187 -30.10 9.66 4.65
C ILE A 187 -30.59 10.75 5.60
N MET A 188 -29.67 11.59 6.08
CA MET A 188 -30.01 12.70 6.97
C MET A 188 -30.94 13.68 6.31
N ALA A 189 -30.77 14.01 5.02
CA ALA A 189 -31.68 14.86 4.29
C ALA A 189 -33.14 14.32 4.29
N ILE A 190 -33.26 12.99 4.04
CA ILE A 190 -34.56 12.32 4.05
C ILE A 190 -35.21 12.41 5.45
N VAL A 191 -34.45 12.06 6.49
CA VAL A 191 -34.93 12.06 7.87
C VAL A 191 -35.36 13.49 8.31
N LEU A 192 -34.51 14.49 8.00
CA LEU A 192 -34.85 15.90 8.30
C LEU A 192 -36.06 16.37 7.54
N MET A 193 -36.22 16.00 6.27
CA MET A 193 -37.38 16.39 5.46
C MET A 193 -38.69 15.83 6.04
N VAL A 194 -38.62 14.55 6.49
CA VAL A 194 -39.82 13.92 7.13
C VAL A 194 -40.15 14.55 8.47
N ASN A 195 -39.13 14.87 9.28
CA ASN A 195 -39.33 15.42 10.63
C ASN A 195 -39.72 16.90 10.62
N LEU A 196 -38.99 17.73 9.89
CA LEU A 196 -39.21 19.20 9.88
C LEU A 196 -40.30 19.63 8.91
N ARG A 197 -40.67 18.81 7.93
CA ARG A 197 -41.68 19.08 6.90
C ARG A 197 -41.55 20.45 6.20
N ASN A 198 -40.41 21.09 6.34
CA ASN A 198 -40.10 22.39 5.78
C ASN A 198 -38.72 22.31 5.08
N PRO A 199 -38.65 22.44 3.74
CA PRO A 199 -37.40 22.34 3.00
C PRO A 199 -36.41 23.45 3.36
N PHE A 200 -36.88 24.65 3.72
CA PHE A 200 -36.02 25.75 4.13
C PHE A 200 -35.29 25.45 5.46
N ALA A 201 -36.01 24.86 6.41
CA ALA A 201 -35.45 24.40 7.67
C ALA A 201 -34.32 23.33 7.46
N VAL A 202 -34.55 22.39 6.53
CA VAL A 202 -33.53 21.37 6.16
C VAL A 202 -32.30 22.05 5.58
N VAL A 203 -32.44 22.99 4.66
CA VAL A 203 -31.32 23.74 4.08
C VAL A 203 -30.51 24.48 5.14
N MET A 204 -31.19 25.11 6.13
CA MET A 204 -30.48 25.78 7.23
C MET A 204 -29.62 24.80 8.07
N VAL A 205 -30.16 23.63 8.41
CA VAL A 205 -29.39 22.59 9.13
C VAL A 205 -28.20 22.16 8.32
N PHE A 206 -28.36 21.90 7.02
CA PHE A 206 -27.25 21.55 6.14
C PHE A 206 -26.20 22.65 6.04
N ALA A 207 -26.61 23.93 5.97
CA ALA A 207 -25.68 25.05 5.94
C ALA A 207 -24.80 25.08 7.20
N VAL A 208 -25.35 24.84 8.38
CA VAL A 208 -24.60 24.76 9.64
C VAL A 208 -23.60 23.58 9.61
N ILE A 209 -24.04 22.43 9.15
CA ILE A 209 -23.17 21.24 9.05
C ILE A 209 -22.00 21.49 8.12
N ILE A 210 -22.26 21.97 6.90
CA ILE A 210 -21.21 22.26 5.91
C ILE A 210 -20.23 23.31 6.46
N GLN A 211 -20.75 24.37 7.08
CA GLN A 211 -19.91 25.40 7.69
C GLN A 211 -19.05 24.83 8.81
N SER A 212 -19.56 23.94 9.64
CA SER A 212 -18.81 23.29 10.72
C SER A 212 -17.67 22.43 10.17
N LEU A 213 -17.91 21.69 9.09
CA LEU A 213 -16.85 20.90 8.42
C LEU A 213 -15.75 21.78 7.80
N ILE A 214 -16.16 22.91 7.17
CA ILE A 214 -15.20 23.86 6.58
C ILE A 214 -14.35 24.51 7.69
N VAL A 215 -14.96 24.90 8.79
CA VAL A 215 -14.26 25.51 9.94
C VAL A 215 -13.29 24.51 10.56
N MET A 216 -13.68 23.25 10.73
CA MET A 216 -12.81 22.20 11.24
C MET A 216 -11.58 22.01 10.33
N ALA A 217 -11.82 21.79 9.03
CA ALA A 217 -10.72 21.58 8.08
C ALA A 217 -9.83 22.82 7.95
N GLY A 218 -10.43 24.01 7.95
CA GLY A 218 -9.72 25.28 7.91
C GLY A 218 -8.87 25.52 9.17
N PHE A 219 -9.40 25.18 10.35
CA PHE A 219 -8.66 25.28 11.61
C PHE A 219 -7.47 24.32 11.64
N MET A 220 -7.65 23.05 11.23
CA MET A 220 -6.55 22.10 11.16
C MET A 220 -5.46 22.58 10.19
N GLY A 221 -5.83 23.01 8.97
CA GLY A 221 -4.88 23.54 7.99
C GLY A 221 -4.16 24.82 8.48
N TRP A 222 -4.89 25.72 9.18
CA TRP A 222 -4.31 26.91 9.77
C TRP A 222 -3.31 26.58 10.89
N MET A 223 -3.64 25.61 11.73
CA MET A 223 -2.73 25.14 12.79
C MET A 223 -1.46 24.52 12.23
N VAL A 224 -1.55 23.72 11.16
CA VAL A 224 -0.36 23.22 10.42
C VAL A 224 0.50 24.38 9.92
N PHE A 225 -0.13 25.37 9.30
CA PHE A 225 0.58 26.54 8.75
C PHE A 225 1.29 27.37 9.83
N VAL A 226 0.66 27.57 10.99
CA VAL A 226 1.22 28.41 12.08
C VAL A 226 2.25 27.67 12.92
N THR A 227 2.02 26.39 13.20
CA THR A 227 2.87 25.62 14.13
C THR A 227 3.94 24.81 13.41
N GLY A 228 3.77 24.51 12.12
CA GLY A 228 4.61 23.57 11.38
C GLY A 228 4.53 22.13 11.93
N SER A 229 3.56 21.84 12.82
CA SER A 229 3.48 20.56 13.49
C SER A 229 2.62 19.58 12.71
N GLU A 230 3.16 18.42 12.47
CA GLU A 230 2.48 17.29 11.82
C GLU A 230 1.30 16.73 12.60
N ARG A 231 1.21 17.04 13.91
CA ARG A 231 0.10 16.62 14.80
C ARG A 231 -1.28 17.07 14.32
N PHE A 232 -1.33 18.10 13.48
CA PHE A 232 -2.57 18.63 12.92
C PHE A 232 -2.88 18.11 11.51
N TYR A 233 -2.05 17.21 10.97
CA TYR A 233 -2.36 16.56 9.71
C TYR A 233 -3.59 15.67 9.84
N PHE A 234 -4.29 15.52 8.73
CA PHE A 234 -5.43 14.61 8.66
C PHE A 234 -4.91 13.17 8.56
N THR A 235 -4.89 12.49 9.71
CA THR A 235 -4.40 11.12 9.87
C THR A 235 -5.57 10.15 10.02
N ILE A 236 -5.26 8.84 10.06
CA ILE A 236 -6.22 7.75 10.33
C ILE A 236 -7.01 8.02 11.62
N ILE A 237 -6.36 8.51 12.67
CA ILE A 237 -6.99 8.81 13.98
C ILE A 237 -8.03 9.91 13.82
N ASN A 238 -7.72 10.94 13.06
CA ASN A 238 -8.59 12.10 12.86
C ASN A 238 -9.66 11.85 11.77
N ALA A 239 -9.61 10.74 11.06
CA ALA A 239 -10.54 10.40 9.99
C ALA A 239 -12.00 10.27 10.46
N SER A 240 -12.22 9.96 11.73
CA SER A 240 -13.56 9.90 12.36
C SER A 240 -14.15 11.29 12.69
N MET A 241 -13.33 12.34 12.80
CA MET A 241 -13.79 13.68 13.21
C MET A 241 -14.90 14.25 12.34
N PRO A 242 -14.86 14.20 10.99
CA PRO A 242 -15.96 14.68 10.16
C PRO A 242 -17.29 14.01 10.46
N ILE A 243 -17.28 12.71 10.75
CA ILE A 243 -18.50 11.93 11.04
C ILE A 243 -19.07 12.31 12.40
N ILE A 244 -18.20 12.45 13.41
CA ILE A 244 -18.60 12.89 14.76
C ILE A 244 -19.17 14.30 14.70
N LEU A 245 -18.49 15.21 14.01
CA LEU A 245 -18.93 16.59 13.87
C LEU A 245 -20.28 16.71 13.13
N LEU A 246 -20.47 15.91 12.08
CA LEU A 246 -21.72 15.81 11.34
C LEU A 246 -22.87 15.39 12.27
N THR A 247 -22.65 14.43 13.16
CA THR A 247 -23.66 13.94 14.10
C THR A 247 -24.02 15.02 15.13
N ILE A 248 -23.03 15.70 15.71
CA ILE A 248 -23.22 16.76 16.71
C ILE A 248 -23.94 17.96 16.06
N ALA A 249 -23.41 18.45 14.94
CA ALA A 249 -23.99 19.62 14.25
C ALA A 249 -25.42 19.36 13.75
N ASN A 250 -25.71 18.11 13.35
CA ASN A 250 -27.10 17.74 13.03
C ASN A 250 -28.02 17.80 14.25
N SER A 251 -27.60 17.23 15.39
CA SER A 251 -28.38 17.24 16.62
C SER A 251 -28.70 18.67 17.08
N ASP A 252 -27.69 19.51 17.15
CA ASP A 252 -27.85 20.90 17.58
C ASP A 252 -28.66 21.72 16.59
N GLY A 253 -28.42 21.55 15.28
CA GLY A 253 -29.15 22.20 14.21
C GLY A 253 -30.62 21.86 14.23
N VAL A 254 -30.99 20.60 14.42
CA VAL A 254 -32.40 20.16 14.52
C VAL A 254 -33.07 20.75 15.75
N HIS A 255 -32.42 20.69 16.91
CA HIS A 255 -33.01 21.25 18.14
C HIS A 255 -33.22 22.75 18.06
N PHE A 256 -32.31 23.47 17.43
CA PHE A 256 -32.45 24.91 17.23
C PHE A 256 -33.60 25.24 16.27
N VAL A 257 -33.59 24.61 15.09
CA VAL A 257 -34.61 24.90 14.04
C VAL A 257 -35.99 24.45 14.44
N ALA A 258 -36.14 23.31 15.14
CA ALA A 258 -37.43 22.80 15.60
C ALA A 258 -38.15 23.72 16.61
N LYS A 259 -37.45 24.69 17.23
CA LYS A 259 -38.08 25.71 18.09
C LYS A 259 -38.61 26.92 17.34
N PHE A 260 -38.17 27.12 16.09
CA PHE A 260 -38.55 28.28 15.28
C PHE A 260 -39.59 27.97 14.19
N PHE A 261 -39.74 26.70 13.85
CA PHE A 261 -40.68 26.20 12.84
C PHE A 261 -41.66 25.19 13.45
#